data_0ecae607a4d1df87fcba728d389f14ac
#
_entry.id   0ecae607a4d1df87fcba728d389f14ac
#
_cell.length_a   1.000
_cell.length_b   1.000
_cell.length_c   1.000
_cell.angle_alpha   90.00
_cell.angle_beta   90.00
_cell.angle_gamma   90.00
#
_symmetry.space_group_name_H-M   'P 1'
#
loop_
_entity.id
_entity.type
_entity.pdbx_description
1 polymer ?
#
loop_
_entity_poly.entity_id
_entity_poly.type
_entity_poly.pdbx_seq_one_letter_code
_entity_poly.pdbx_strand_id
1 'polypeptide(L)'
;MTKSIEDKLREEIRHAFDDLAPPPADQLLQAVYAGNDDAVEMKMAFAGKPWPDLPISVLSHHRESVIALSGVGYRAYLPAYLTACLANDPTYGADVRGYTLYGLRPLSTGDVHVATAQERVSRLNAQQRAVVADVLRYLVDMWRMQEAADVLASWAPPGSA
;
A
#
# COMPACT_ATOMS: atom_id res chain seq x y z
N MET A 1 14.13 -3.75 27.03
CA MET A 1 13.82 -2.53 26.24
C MET A 1 12.48 -2.69 25.56
N THR A 2 11.66 -1.69 25.64
CA THR A 2 10.35 -1.68 24.98
C THR A 2 10.55 -1.38 23.50
N LYS A 3 9.99 -2.22 22.60
CA LYS A 3 10.00 -1.94 21.16
C LYS A 3 9.24 -0.65 20.85
N SER A 4 9.72 0.11 19.87
CA SER A 4 8.98 1.27 19.39
C SER A 4 7.65 0.85 18.73
N ILE A 5 6.74 1.79 18.55
CA ILE A 5 5.48 1.53 17.87
C ILE A 5 5.74 1.13 16.41
N GLU A 6 6.71 1.78 15.77
CA GLU A 6 7.11 1.48 14.39
C GLU A 6 7.65 0.05 14.26
N ASP A 7 8.45 -0.41 15.22
CA ASP A 7 9.00 -1.78 15.20
C ASP A 7 7.91 -2.82 15.36
N LYS A 8 6.92 -2.56 16.22
CA LYS A 8 5.74 -3.43 16.38
C LYS A 8 4.94 -3.51 15.08
N LEU A 9 4.65 -2.36 14.48
CA LEU A 9 3.90 -2.30 13.23
C LEU A 9 4.65 -3.00 12.08
N ARG A 10 5.97 -2.85 11.99
CA ARG A 10 6.78 -3.59 11.00
C ARG A 10 6.67 -5.10 11.18
N GLU A 11 6.67 -5.58 12.41
CA GLU A 11 6.48 -7.02 12.69
C GLU A 11 5.08 -7.50 12.33
N GLU A 12 4.06 -6.71 12.64
CA GLU A 12 2.67 -7.01 12.28
C GLU A 12 2.47 -7.05 10.76
N ILE A 13 3.05 -6.08 10.03
CA ILE A 13 3.04 -6.09 8.57
C ILE A 13 3.73 -7.36 8.05
N ARG A 14 4.92 -7.66 8.55
CA ARG A 14 5.67 -8.85 8.11
C ARG A 14 4.86 -10.12 8.36
N HIS A 15 4.24 -10.24 9.52
CA HIS A 15 3.44 -11.42 9.87
C HIS A 15 2.16 -11.53 9.03
N ALA A 16 1.48 -10.42 8.75
CA ALA A 16 0.26 -10.41 7.97
C ALA A 16 0.48 -10.72 6.47
N PHE A 17 1.70 -10.51 5.97
CA PHE A 17 2.05 -10.66 4.56
C PHE A 17 3.23 -11.61 4.31
N ASP A 18 3.52 -12.51 5.25
CA ASP A 18 4.67 -13.42 5.17
C ASP A 18 4.50 -14.54 4.13
N ASP A 19 3.26 -14.84 3.77
CA ASP A 19 2.91 -15.90 2.80
C ASP A 19 2.96 -15.45 1.34
N LEU A 20 3.28 -14.18 1.09
CA LEU A 20 3.23 -13.61 -0.25
C LEU A 20 4.55 -13.79 -1.01
N ALA A 21 4.52 -14.64 -2.02
CA ALA A 21 5.55 -14.69 -3.05
C ALA A 21 5.33 -13.57 -4.09
N PRO A 22 6.42 -13.10 -4.76
CA PRO A 22 6.25 -12.19 -5.88
C PRO A 22 5.34 -12.80 -6.95
N PRO A 23 4.33 -12.05 -7.44
CA PRO A 23 3.48 -12.55 -8.52
C PRO A 23 4.26 -12.64 -9.82
N PRO A 24 3.83 -13.49 -10.78
CA PRO A 24 4.37 -13.48 -12.12
C PRO A 24 4.29 -12.08 -12.74
N ALA A 25 5.30 -11.71 -13.53
CA ALA A 25 5.40 -10.36 -14.11
C ALA A 25 4.19 -9.98 -14.96
N ASP A 26 3.59 -10.94 -15.66
CA ASP A 26 2.39 -10.75 -16.49
C ASP A 26 1.10 -10.55 -15.67
N GLN A 27 1.12 -10.79 -14.36
CA GLN A 27 0.00 -10.58 -13.45
C GLN A 27 0.13 -9.33 -12.59
N LEU A 28 1.23 -8.59 -12.73
CA LEU A 28 1.57 -7.48 -11.84
C LEU A 28 0.73 -6.23 -12.10
N LEU A 29 0.43 -5.91 -13.35
CA LEU A 29 -0.28 -4.71 -13.77
C LEU A 29 -1.71 -5.01 -14.19
N GLN A 30 -2.57 -4.00 -14.02
CA GLN A 30 -3.86 -4.00 -14.68
C GLN A 30 -3.67 -3.91 -16.20
N ALA A 31 -4.52 -4.61 -16.97
CA ALA A 31 -4.43 -4.65 -18.42
C ALA A 31 -4.46 -3.25 -19.08
N VAL A 32 -5.22 -2.32 -18.51
CA VAL A 32 -5.33 -0.94 -19.01
C VAL A 32 -4.00 -0.17 -18.95
N TYR A 33 -3.09 -0.57 -18.08
CA TYR A 33 -1.77 0.06 -17.93
C TYR A 33 -0.63 -0.70 -18.63
N ALA A 34 -0.92 -1.78 -19.34
CA ALA A 34 0.10 -2.63 -19.97
C ALA A 34 0.99 -1.88 -20.98
N GLY A 35 0.48 -0.83 -21.61
CA GLY A 35 1.21 0.03 -22.53
C GLY A 35 1.70 1.36 -21.94
N ASN A 36 1.54 1.59 -20.65
CA ASN A 36 2.02 2.80 -19.98
C ASN A 36 3.49 2.65 -19.60
N ASP A 37 4.35 3.55 -20.06
CA ASP A 37 5.80 3.44 -19.85
C ASP A 37 6.20 3.43 -18.39
N ASP A 38 5.62 4.30 -17.57
CA ASP A 38 5.93 4.36 -16.14
C ASP A 38 5.49 3.07 -15.40
N ALA A 39 4.34 2.52 -15.76
CA ALA A 39 3.87 1.25 -15.21
C ALA A 39 4.77 0.07 -15.64
N VAL A 40 5.25 0.07 -16.88
CA VAL A 40 6.20 -0.94 -17.39
C VAL A 40 7.53 -0.83 -16.66
N GLU A 41 8.05 0.37 -16.42
CA GLU A 41 9.26 0.58 -15.62
C GLU A 41 9.11 0.06 -14.20
N MET A 42 7.98 0.36 -13.55
CA MET A 42 7.67 -0.19 -12.22
C MET A 42 7.62 -1.72 -12.24
N LYS A 43 6.97 -2.31 -13.23
CA LYS A 43 6.93 -3.76 -13.40
C LYS A 43 8.34 -4.35 -13.48
N MET A 44 9.24 -3.75 -14.24
CA MET A 44 10.62 -4.20 -14.34
C MET A 44 11.39 -4.06 -13.03
N ALA A 45 11.11 -3.01 -12.25
CA ALA A 45 11.74 -2.79 -10.95
C ALA A 45 11.25 -3.76 -9.88
N PHE A 46 9.99 -4.18 -9.92
CA PHE A 46 9.34 -5.00 -8.89
C PHE A 46 9.36 -6.50 -9.21
N ALA A 47 9.25 -6.87 -10.48
CA ALA A 47 9.07 -8.27 -10.89
C ALA A 47 10.13 -9.21 -10.29
N GLY A 48 9.69 -10.31 -9.71
CA GLY A 48 10.55 -11.32 -9.09
C GLY A 48 11.18 -10.93 -7.76
N LYS A 49 11.00 -9.70 -7.29
CA LYS A 49 11.53 -9.26 -5.99
C LYS A 49 10.47 -9.41 -4.91
N PRO A 50 10.78 -10.05 -3.77
CA PRO A 50 9.89 -10.04 -2.62
C PRO A 50 9.78 -8.63 -2.06
N TRP A 51 8.61 -8.29 -1.50
CA TRP A 51 8.33 -6.94 -1.04
C TRP A 51 9.33 -6.38 0.01
N PRO A 52 9.94 -7.20 0.91
CA PRO A 52 10.92 -6.66 1.86
C PRO A 52 12.20 -6.14 1.22
N ASP A 53 12.47 -6.55 -0.02
CA ASP A 53 13.70 -6.19 -0.74
C ASP A 53 13.55 -4.89 -1.55
N LEU A 54 12.36 -4.26 -1.54
CA LEU A 54 12.14 -3.00 -2.24
C LEU A 54 12.51 -1.81 -1.36
N PRO A 55 13.58 -1.06 -1.70
CA PRO A 55 13.97 0.12 -0.91
C PRO A 55 12.99 1.28 -1.12
N ILE A 56 12.89 2.15 -0.12
CA ILE A 56 11.99 3.31 -0.14
C ILE A 56 12.24 4.24 -1.35
N SER A 57 13.48 4.34 -1.82
CA SER A 57 13.83 5.12 -3.01
C SER A 57 13.16 4.59 -4.27
N VAL A 58 13.06 3.27 -4.43
CA VAL A 58 12.36 2.63 -5.57
C VAL A 58 10.85 2.85 -5.45
N LEU A 59 10.29 2.70 -4.26
CA LEU A 59 8.87 2.96 -4.02
C LEU A 59 8.51 4.42 -4.30
N SER A 60 9.35 5.36 -3.89
CA SER A 60 9.16 6.79 -4.15
C SER A 60 9.30 7.12 -5.65
N HIS A 61 10.26 6.52 -6.34
CA HIS A 61 10.43 6.73 -7.78
C HIS A 61 9.19 6.30 -8.58
N HIS A 62 8.58 5.18 -8.19
CA HIS A 62 7.38 4.64 -8.85
C HIS A 62 6.07 4.95 -8.10
N ARG A 63 6.06 5.98 -7.26
CA ARG A 63 4.91 6.29 -6.39
C ARG A 63 3.59 6.45 -7.14
N GLU A 64 3.61 7.12 -8.29
CA GLU A 64 2.40 7.36 -9.09
C GLU A 64 1.86 6.09 -9.74
N SER A 65 2.73 5.12 -9.97
CA SER A 65 2.37 3.87 -10.65
C SER A 65 1.73 2.84 -9.71
N VAL A 66 1.64 3.10 -8.41
CA VAL A 66 0.99 2.20 -7.45
C VAL A 66 -0.46 1.87 -7.84
N ILE A 67 -1.15 2.82 -8.46
CA ILE A 67 -2.53 2.63 -8.93
C ILE A 67 -2.61 1.69 -10.14
N ALA A 68 -1.52 1.49 -10.86
CA ALA A 68 -1.45 0.60 -12.01
C ALA A 68 -1.33 -0.88 -11.62
N LEU A 69 -1.02 -1.19 -10.36
CA LEU A 69 -0.94 -2.56 -9.88
C LEU A 69 -2.30 -3.27 -9.99
N SER A 70 -2.27 -4.50 -10.47
CA SER A 70 -3.44 -5.40 -10.41
C SER A 70 -3.82 -5.71 -8.96
N GLY A 71 -4.95 -6.35 -8.71
CA GLY A 71 -5.31 -6.79 -7.37
C GLY A 71 -4.27 -7.73 -6.76
N VAL A 72 -3.70 -8.63 -7.55
CA VAL A 72 -2.61 -9.54 -7.14
C VAL A 72 -1.33 -8.76 -6.86
N GLY A 73 -0.93 -7.87 -7.76
CA GLY A 73 0.26 -7.04 -7.60
C GLY A 73 0.16 -6.08 -6.41
N TYR A 74 -0.99 -5.47 -6.23
CA TYR A 74 -1.25 -4.56 -5.10
C TYR A 74 -1.12 -5.29 -3.76
N ARG A 75 -1.76 -6.46 -3.62
CA ARG A 75 -1.65 -7.28 -2.40
C ARG A 75 -0.19 -7.68 -2.12
N ALA A 76 0.56 -8.05 -3.15
CA ALA A 76 1.95 -8.48 -3.01
C ALA A 76 2.90 -7.36 -2.56
N TYR A 77 2.66 -6.11 -2.97
CA TYR A 77 3.57 -4.99 -2.72
C TYR A 77 3.05 -3.93 -1.75
N LEU A 78 1.78 -3.97 -1.37
CA LEU A 78 1.23 -3.07 -0.34
C LEU A 78 2.06 -3.08 0.96
N PRO A 79 2.54 -4.24 1.47
CA PRO A 79 3.34 -4.25 2.70
C PRO A 79 4.65 -3.45 2.59
N ALA A 80 5.25 -3.35 1.41
CA ALA A 80 6.41 -2.48 1.19
C ALA A 80 6.05 -1.00 1.38
N TYR A 81 4.95 -0.57 0.82
CA TYR A 81 4.46 0.82 0.97
C TYR A 81 4.05 1.11 2.42
N LEU A 82 3.37 0.18 3.10
CA LEU A 82 3.01 0.33 4.51
C LEU A 82 4.26 0.47 5.40
N THR A 83 5.25 -0.37 5.17
CA THR A 83 6.54 -0.31 5.90
C THR A 83 7.26 1.00 5.65
N ALA A 84 7.27 1.48 4.40
CA ALA A 84 7.87 2.76 4.05
C ALA A 84 7.16 3.96 4.71
N CYS A 85 5.84 3.88 4.93
CA CYS A 85 5.09 4.90 5.66
C CYS A 85 5.56 5.08 7.11
N LEU A 86 6.13 4.05 7.73
CA LEU A 86 6.65 4.08 9.09
C LEU A 86 8.07 4.69 9.16
N ALA A 87 8.71 4.88 8.03
CA ALA A 87 10.06 5.43 7.99
C ALA A 87 10.04 6.95 8.18
N ASN A 88 10.87 7.43 9.08
CA ASN A 88 11.15 8.86 9.21
C ASN A 88 12.26 9.25 8.22
N ASP A 89 11.95 9.12 6.93
CA ASP A 89 12.87 9.44 5.85
C ASP A 89 12.61 10.87 5.36
N PRO A 90 13.57 11.80 5.49
CA PRO A 90 13.36 13.20 5.13
C PRO A 90 13.30 13.42 3.60
N THR A 91 13.81 12.48 2.81
CA THR A 91 13.86 12.59 1.34
C THR A 91 12.63 12.00 0.68
N TYR A 92 12.21 10.80 1.10
CA TYR A 92 11.18 10.02 0.40
C TYR A 92 9.89 9.82 1.20
N GLY A 93 9.95 9.99 2.52
CA GLY A 93 8.85 9.58 3.42
C GLY A 93 7.52 10.29 3.14
N ALA A 94 7.54 11.59 2.90
CA ALA A 94 6.33 12.36 2.66
C ALA A 94 5.63 11.93 1.37
N ASP A 95 6.37 11.75 0.29
CA ASP A 95 5.84 11.30 -0.99
C ASP A 95 5.24 9.90 -0.90
N VAL A 96 5.96 8.96 -0.30
CA VAL A 96 5.48 7.58 -0.16
C VAL A 96 4.21 7.53 0.69
N ARG A 97 4.14 8.29 1.81
CA ARG A 97 2.91 8.37 2.62
C ARG A 97 1.72 8.89 1.81
N GLY A 98 1.90 9.98 1.10
CA GLY A 98 0.84 10.59 0.29
C GLY A 98 0.29 9.64 -0.78
N TYR A 99 1.16 9.02 -1.55
CA TYR A 99 0.73 8.09 -2.61
C TYR A 99 0.20 6.75 -2.07
N THR A 100 0.70 6.27 -0.94
CA THR A 100 0.13 5.11 -0.25
C THR A 100 -1.31 5.40 0.18
N LEU A 101 -1.56 6.55 0.79
CA LEU A 101 -2.91 6.98 1.17
C LEU A 101 -3.82 7.12 -0.05
N TYR A 102 -3.31 7.69 -1.14
CA TYR A 102 -4.07 7.78 -2.39
C TYR A 102 -4.52 6.40 -2.89
N GLY A 103 -3.63 5.41 -2.86
CA GLY A 103 -3.95 4.03 -3.27
C GLY A 103 -4.93 3.30 -2.34
N LEU A 104 -5.03 3.71 -1.08
CA LEU A 104 -5.95 3.15 -0.08
C LEU A 104 -7.31 3.86 -0.04
N ARG A 105 -7.43 5.02 -0.67
CA ARG A 105 -8.66 5.81 -0.68
C ARG A 105 -9.75 5.07 -1.44
N PRO A 106 -10.97 4.95 -0.86
CA PRO A 106 -12.12 4.52 -1.64
C PRO A 106 -12.43 5.62 -2.65
N LEU A 107 -12.49 5.26 -3.91
CA LEU A 107 -12.87 6.20 -4.95
C LEU A 107 -14.38 6.50 -4.83
N SER A 108 -14.74 7.74 -5.06
CA SER A 108 -16.14 8.16 -5.07
C SER A 108 -16.92 7.44 -6.17
N THR A 109 -18.19 7.19 -5.93
CA THR A 109 -19.09 6.63 -6.94
C THR A 109 -19.04 7.47 -8.21
N GLY A 110 -18.80 6.84 -9.36
CA GLY A 110 -18.65 7.52 -10.66
C GLY A 110 -17.22 7.63 -11.16
N ASP A 111 -16.22 7.32 -10.33
CA ASP A 111 -14.85 7.21 -10.79
C ASP A 111 -14.68 5.89 -11.59
N VAL A 112 -14.04 5.98 -12.75
CA VAL A 112 -13.78 4.82 -13.62
C VAL A 112 -12.91 3.74 -12.95
N HIS A 113 -12.21 4.10 -11.88
CA HIS A 113 -11.32 3.20 -11.14
C HIS A 113 -11.97 2.57 -9.89
N VAL A 114 -13.26 2.81 -9.60
CA VAL A 114 -13.95 2.27 -8.42
C VAL A 114 -13.88 0.75 -8.36
N ALA A 115 -14.20 0.08 -9.45
CA ALA A 115 -14.20 -1.38 -9.51
C ALA A 115 -12.82 -1.97 -9.23
N THR A 116 -11.76 -1.33 -9.72
CA THR A 116 -10.38 -1.74 -9.50
C THR A 116 -9.93 -1.53 -8.06
N ALA A 117 -10.30 -0.40 -7.45
CA ALA A 117 -10.01 -0.14 -6.04
C ALA A 117 -10.71 -1.16 -5.13
N GLN A 118 -11.99 -1.46 -5.40
CA GLN A 118 -12.73 -2.49 -4.69
C GLN A 118 -12.12 -3.88 -4.86
N GLU A 119 -11.68 -4.24 -6.06
CA GLU A 119 -11.01 -5.51 -6.32
C GLU A 119 -9.72 -5.63 -5.51
N ARG A 120 -8.88 -4.59 -5.50
CA ARG A 120 -7.63 -4.56 -4.71
C ARG A 120 -7.89 -4.80 -3.23
N VAL A 121 -8.84 -4.07 -2.66
CA VAL A 121 -9.21 -4.19 -1.24
C VAL A 121 -9.81 -5.55 -0.93
N SER A 122 -10.63 -6.12 -1.82
CA SER A 122 -11.25 -7.44 -1.63
C SER A 122 -10.26 -8.58 -1.53
N ARG A 123 -9.05 -8.41 -2.08
CA ARG A 123 -7.98 -9.40 -2.03
C ARG A 123 -7.26 -9.48 -0.68
N LEU A 124 -7.43 -8.49 0.18
CA LEU A 124 -6.83 -8.48 1.50
C LEU A 124 -7.68 -9.31 2.48
N ASN A 125 -7.04 -10.18 3.23
CA ASN A 125 -7.71 -10.91 4.31
C ASN A 125 -7.95 -10.02 5.54
N ALA A 126 -8.66 -10.54 6.54
CA ALA A 126 -9.02 -9.77 7.74
C ALA A 126 -7.80 -9.26 8.51
N GLN A 127 -6.74 -10.07 8.63
CA GLN A 127 -5.50 -9.69 9.31
C GLN A 127 -4.77 -8.57 8.55
N GLN A 128 -4.68 -8.68 7.23
CA GLN A 128 -4.07 -7.66 6.38
C GLN A 128 -4.81 -6.33 6.47
N ARG A 129 -6.15 -6.36 6.47
CA ARG A 129 -6.99 -5.17 6.65
C ARG A 129 -6.78 -4.53 8.03
N ALA A 130 -6.69 -5.34 9.08
CA ALA A 130 -6.43 -4.83 10.43
C ALA A 130 -5.10 -4.10 10.50
N VAL A 131 -4.04 -4.65 9.93
CA VAL A 131 -2.72 -4.02 9.89
C VAL A 131 -2.74 -2.71 9.07
N VAL A 132 -3.46 -2.65 7.96
CA VAL A 132 -3.66 -1.39 7.22
C VAL A 132 -4.30 -0.34 8.13
N ALA A 133 -5.36 -0.70 8.86
CA ALA A 133 -6.02 0.21 9.79
C ALA A 133 -5.07 0.70 10.90
N ASP A 134 -4.21 -0.16 11.43
CA ASP A 134 -3.24 0.20 12.46
C ASP A 134 -2.16 1.16 11.94
N VAL A 135 -1.68 0.97 10.71
CA VAL A 135 -0.78 1.93 10.06
C VAL A 135 -1.47 3.27 9.84
N LEU A 136 -2.73 3.28 9.40
CA LEU A 136 -3.50 4.51 9.23
C LEU A 136 -3.67 5.27 10.57
N ARG A 137 -3.97 4.58 11.67
CA ARG A 137 -4.02 5.19 13.01
C ARG A 137 -2.68 5.80 13.40
N TYR A 138 -1.57 5.08 13.15
CA TYR A 138 -0.23 5.61 13.37
C TYR A 138 0.01 6.91 12.60
N LEU A 139 -0.37 6.97 11.32
CA LEU A 139 -0.22 8.19 10.51
C LEU A 139 -1.06 9.36 11.05
N VAL A 140 -2.26 9.09 11.56
CA VAL A 140 -3.09 10.11 12.22
C VAL A 140 -2.42 10.61 13.50
N ASP A 141 -1.95 9.70 14.34
CA ASP A 141 -1.46 10.04 15.69
C ASP A 141 -0.08 10.70 15.66
N MET A 142 0.82 10.16 14.85
CA MET A 142 2.23 10.59 14.82
C MET A 142 2.50 11.70 13.80
N TRP A 143 1.83 11.64 12.65
CA TRP A 143 2.07 12.60 11.56
C TRP A 143 0.94 13.62 11.38
N ARG A 144 -0.13 13.52 12.18
CA ARG A 144 -1.32 14.41 12.13
C ARG A 144 -1.92 14.52 10.72
N MET A 145 -1.90 13.42 9.98
CA MET A 145 -2.39 13.38 8.60
C MET A 145 -3.91 13.26 8.57
N GLN A 146 -4.60 14.34 8.24
CA GLN A 146 -6.07 14.33 8.11
C GLN A 146 -6.52 13.36 7.01
N GLU A 147 -5.79 13.27 5.93
CA GLU A 147 -6.07 12.33 4.85
C GLU A 147 -6.06 10.86 5.34
N ALA A 148 -5.14 10.51 6.25
CA ALA A 148 -5.13 9.18 6.86
C ALA A 148 -6.39 8.92 7.72
N ALA A 149 -6.89 9.93 8.42
CA ALA A 149 -8.13 9.84 9.18
C ALA A 149 -9.34 9.59 8.27
N ASP A 150 -9.41 10.28 7.14
CA ASP A 150 -10.49 10.13 6.16
C ASP A 150 -10.46 8.72 5.53
N VAL A 151 -9.28 8.23 5.17
CA VAL A 151 -9.10 6.88 4.64
C VAL A 151 -9.46 5.84 5.71
N LEU A 152 -9.00 6.02 6.95
CA LEU A 152 -9.32 5.11 8.06
C LEU A 152 -10.83 4.98 8.30
N ALA A 153 -11.57 6.08 8.24
CA ALA A 153 -13.02 6.06 8.39
C ALA A 153 -13.71 5.18 7.34
N SER A 154 -13.17 5.14 6.13
CA SER A 154 -13.68 4.28 5.04
C SER A 154 -13.32 2.80 5.19
N TRP A 155 -12.28 2.48 5.99
CA TRP A 155 -11.83 1.11 6.26
C TRP A 155 -12.49 0.51 7.51
N ALA A 156 -13.16 1.33 8.31
CA ALA A 156 -13.87 0.84 9.49
C ALA A 156 -15.04 -0.06 9.08
N PRO A 157 -15.31 -1.19 9.80
CA PRO A 157 -16.47 -2.01 9.53
C PRO A 157 -17.77 -1.19 9.65
N PRO A 158 -18.79 -1.42 8.79
CA PRO A 158 -20.07 -0.75 8.94
C PRO A 158 -20.62 -0.95 10.35
N GLY A 159 -20.98 0.15 11.05
CA GLY A 159 -21.54 0.12 12.41
C GLY A 159 -20.52 0.17 13.54
N SER A 160 -19.21 0.24 13.29
CA SER A 160 -18.23 0.59 14.32
C SER A 160 -18.16 2.11 14.47
N ALA A 161 -18.69 2.61 15.53
CA ALA A 161 -18.57 4.00 15.93
C ALA A 161 -17.20 4.25 16.61
#